data_71599d177b1634ad494fb43e27010024
#
_entry.id   71599d177b1634ad494fb43e27010024
#
_cell.length_a   1.000
_cell.length_b   1.000
_cell.length_c   1.000
_cell.angle_alpha   90.00
_cell.angle_beta   90.00
_cell.angle_gamma   90.00
#
_symmetry.space_group_name_H-M   'P 1'
#
loop_
_entity.id
_entity.type
_entity.pdbx_description
1 polymer ?
#
loop_
_entity_poly.entity_id
_entity_poly.type
_entity_poly.pdbx_seq_one_letter_code
_entity_poly.pdbx_strand_id
1 'polypeptide(L)'
;MKFITIGELLMRLSPPDYEKIRTTSSYVVNFGGAEANVAVSLANLGVDTTVFTVLPDNDIGRSAVRSLKANDVHTSPIIFGGERMGVYFLEEGIGVRSSKVIYDRKHSAFAEYDYTTVDFKALLEGYDWLHLSGITPALSSSCQILIEAAIYAARQLGMTISFDCNYRSMLWSFDEARDIISRYLPYVDVLIGIEPLHLQDENGHDLKDGMSMQPDYEEQDRIFQAMADRYHFKAIARHVRYTHSSSENSLKAYLYYNGQTYESKLFRFQILDRVGGGDAFSSGLIYALMNNYKPRDVVNFAVASSVMKHSIPVSYTHLTLPT
;
A
#
# COMPACT_ATOMS: atom_id res chain seq x y z
N MET A 1 -2.63 2.79 -20.04
CA MET A 1 -2.15 1.68 -19.21
C MET A 1 -3.28 1.20 -18.32
N LYS A 2 -3.48 -0.11 -18.25
CA LYS A 2 -4.45 -0.76 -17.36
C LYS A 2 -3.75 -1.27 -16.11
N PHE A 3 -4.32 -0.96 -14.97
CA PHE A 3 -3.73 -1.22 -13.67
C PHE A 3 -4.61 -2.19 -12.86
N ILE A 4 -4.01 -3.15 -12.20
CA ILE A 4 -4.72 -4.05 -11.29
C ILE A 4 -4.01 -4.14 -9.94
N THR A 5 -4.79 -4.18 -8.87
CA THR A 5 -4.30 -4.51 -7.53
C THR A 5 -4.95 -5.78 -7.01
N ILE A 6 -4.23 -6.47 -6.12
CA ILE A 6 -4.70 -7.67 -5.44
C ILE A 6 -4.50 -7.48 -3.94
N GLY A 7 -5.58 -7.50 -3.17
CA GLY A 7 -5.50 -7.34 -1.72
C GLY A 7 -6.84 -7.41 -0.99
N GLU A 8 -6.77 -7.44 0.34
CA GLU A 8 -7.95 -7.52 1.19
C GLU A 8 -8.66 -6.15 1.31
N LEU A 9 -9.94 -6.14 1.00
CA LEU A 9 -10.82 -5.01 1.28
C LEU A 9 -11.47 -5.18 2.65
N LEU A 10 -11.33 -4.18 3.51
CA LEU A 10 -11.82 -4.18 4.89
C LEU A 10 -12.97 -3.18 5.06
N MET A 11 -13.88 -3.47 6.00
CA MET A 11 -14.82 -2.50 6.51
C MET A 11 -14.17 -1.71 7.66
N ARG A 12 -14.09 -0.39 7.53
CA ARG A 12 -13.65 0.54 8.57
C ARG A 12 -14.85 1.07 9.34
N LEU A 13 -14.79 0.98 10.65
CA LEU A 13 -15.75 1.53 11.58
C LEU A 13 -15.07 2.60 12.44
N SER A 14 -15.46 3.86 12.28
CA SER A 14 -14.91 4.98 13.04
C SER A 14 -16.00 5.66 13.85
N PRO A 15 -15.82 5.88 15.18
CA PRO A 15 -16.69 6.77 15.93
C PRO A 15 -16.69 8.16 15.30
N PRO A 16 -17.84 8.86 15.25
CA PRO A 16 -17.90 10.24 14.78
C PRO A 16 -17.18 11.20 15.75
N ASP A 17 -16.84 12.38 15.27
CA ASP A 17 -16.44 13.55 16.09
C ASP A 17 -15.33 13.28 17.13
N TYR A 18 -14.36 12.43 16.78
CA TYR A 18 -13.28 12.02 17.69
C TYR A 18 -13.73 11.33 18.98
N GLU A 19 -14.94 10.76 19.00
CA GLU A 19 -15.42 9.95 20.13
C GLU A 19 -14.51 8.72 20.34
N LYS A 20 -14.57 8.16 21.55
CA LYS A 20 -13.84 6.92 21.87
C LYS A 20 -14.68 5.70 21.49
N ILE A 21 -14.02 4.67 20.97
CA ILE A 21 -14.66 3.36 20.69
C ILE A 21 -15.43 2.83 21.91
N ARG A 22 -14.90 3.07 23.13
CA ARG A 22 -15.49 2.55 24.36
C ARG A 22 -16.84 3.20 24.72
N THR A 23 -17.12 4.41 24.25
CA THR A 23 -18.27 5.22 24.68
C THR A 23 -19.21 5.61 23.55
N THR A 24 -18.81 5.40 22.29
CA THR A 24 -19.66 5.73 21.14
C THR A 24 -20.88 4.80 21.07
N SER A 25 -21.98 5.34 20.57
CA SER A 25 -23.19 4.57 20.25
C SER A 25 -23.37 4.39 18.72
N SER A 26 -22.48 4.97 17.88
CA SER A 26 -22.61 4.93 16.42
C SER A 26 -21.25 4.89 15.74
N TYR A 27 -21.23 4.40 14.49
CA TYR A 27 -20.02 4.33 13.68
C TYR A 27 -20.28 4.85 12.27
N VAL A 28 -19.34 5.60 11.74
CA VAL A 28 -19.23 5.89 10.31
C VAL A 28 -18.59 4.69 9.64
N VAL A 29 -19.26 4.17 8.61
CA VAL A 29 -18.79 3.01 7.84
C VAL A 29 -18.07 3.48 6.58
N ASN A 30 -16.85 3.01 6.37
CA ASN A 30 -16.08 3.17 5.15
C ASN A 30 -15.51 1.82 4.74
N PHE A 31 -15.12 1.69 3.46
CA PHE A 31 -14.39 0.53 2.97
C PHE A 31 -13.01 0.95 2.48
N GLY A 32 -12.00 0.14 2.76
CA GLY A 32 -10.62 0.43 2.36
C GLY A 32 -9.70 -0.77 2.59
N GLY A 33 -8.55 -0.73 1.97
CA GLY A 33 -7.48 -1.70 2.07
C GLY A 33 -6.27 -1.08 1.37
N ALA A 34 -5.05 -1.44 1.71
CA ALA A 34 -3.87 -0.77 1.17
C ALA A 34 -3.91 -0.74 -0.36
N GLU A 35 -4.12 -1.88 -0.99
CA GLU A 35 -4.16 -2.03 -2.44
C GLU A 35 -5.40 -1.35 -3.05
N ALA A 36 -6.56 -1.49 -2.42
CA ALA A 36 -7.79 -0.83 -2.88
C ALA A 36 -7.69 0.69 -2.78
N ASN A 37 -7.04 1.23 -1.74
CA ASN A 37 -6.79 2.67 -1.59
C ASN A 37 -5.90 3.20 -2.73
N VAL A 38 -4.89 2.42 -3.14
CA VAL A 38 -4.04 2.76 -4.30
C VAL A 38 -4.88 2.78 -5.58
N ALA A 39 -5.72 1.75 -5.82
CA ALA A 39 -6.59 1.69 -7.00
C ALA A 39 -7.55 2.88 -7.07
N VAL A 40 -8.26 3.18 -5.97
CA VAL A 40 -9.19 4.33 -5.90
C VAL A 40 -8.45 5.64 -6.15
N SER A 41 -7.27 5.82 -5.56
CA SER A 41 -6.49 7.04 -5.77
C SER A 41 -6.03 7.20 -7.22
N LEU A 42 -5.65 6.11 -7.89
CA LEU A 42 -5.27 6.11 -9.31
C LEU A 42 -6.49 6.33 -10.22
N ALA A 43 -7.66 5.74 -9.90
CA ALA A 43 -8.90 5.99 -10.65
C ALA A 43 -9.27 7.46 -10.63
N ASN A 44 -9.18 8.12 -9.47
CA ASN A 44 -9.41 9.57 -9.34
C ASN A 44 -8.40 10.42 -10.16
N LEU A 45 -7.23 9.89 -10.46
CA LEU A 45 -6.24 10.50 -11.36
C LEU A 45 -6.45 10.09 -12.83
N GLY A 46 -7.53 9.37 -13.16
CA GLY A 46 -7.90 8.99 -14.53
C GLY A 46 -7.22 7.72 -15.06
N VAL A 47 -6.63 6.88 -14.21
CA VAL A 47 -6.07 5.58 -14.60
C VAL A 47 -7.18 4.53 -14.64
N ASP A 48 -7.19 3.68 -15.66
CA ASP A 48 -8.08 2.51 -15.77
C ASP A 48 -7.65 1.45 -14.73
N THR A 49 -8.37 1.37 -13.62
CA THR A 49 -7.98 0.55 -12.45
C THR A 49 -8.96 -0.56 -12.14
N THR A 50 -8.42 -1.69 -11.72
CA THR A 50 -9.18 -2.88 -11.28
C THR A 50 -8.69 -3.34 -9.92
N VAL A 51 -9.61 -3.84 -9.10
CA VAL A 51 -9.31 -4.51 -7.83
C VAL A 51 -9.73 -5.98 -7.91
N PHE A 52 -8.80 -6.88 -7.60
CA PHE A 52 -9.11 -8.28 -7.29
C PHE A 52 -9.10 -8.47 -5.78
N THR A 53 -10.20 -9.00 -5.26
CA THR A 53 -10.37 -9.38 -3.85
C THR A 53 -11.43 -10.47 -3.72
N VAL A 54 -11.57 -11.04 -2.53
CA VAL A 54 -12.64 -11.99 -2.19
C VAL A 54 -13.50 -11.39 -1.08
N LEU A 55 -14.80 -11.39 -1.27
CA LEU A 55 -15.78 -10.79 -0.36
C LEU A 55 -16.90 -11.78 -0.03
N PRO A 56 -17.51 -11.71 1.17
CA PRO A 56 -18.66 -12.54 1.47
C PRO A 56 -19.85 -12.19 0.58
N ASP A 57 -20.64 -13.21 0.18
CA ASP A 57 -21.83 -13.01 -0.64
C ASP A 57 -23.03 -12.57 0.23
N ASN A 58 -22.96 -11.35 0.71
CA ASN A 58 -23.98 -10.70 1.51
C ASN A 58 -24.03 -9.20 1.24
N ASP A 59 -24.95 -8.47 1.90
CA ASP A 59 -25.12 -7.03 1.69
C ASP A 59 -23.90 -6.19 2.06
N ILE A 60 -23.05 -6.64 3.00
CA ILE A 60 -21.82 -5.95 3.38
C ILE A 60 -20.80 -6.06 2.24
N GLY A 61 -20.57 -7.26 1.68
CA GLY A 61 -19.69 -7.44 0.53
C GLY A 61 -20.18 -6.68 -0.70
N ARG A 62 -21.49 -6.65 -0.96
CA ARG A 62 -22.09 -5.86 -2.05
C ARG A 62 -21.96 -4.36 -1.83
N SER A 63 -22.04 -3.89 -0.59
CA SER A 63 -21.80 -2.47 -0.24
C SER A 63 -20.34 -2.08 -0.48
N ALA A 64 -19.40 -2.97 -0.19
CA ALA A 64 -17.98 -2.77 -0.48
C ALA A 64 -17.72 -2.63 -1.99
N VAL A 65 -18.31 -3.51 -2.81
CA VAL A 65 -18.24 -3.41 -4.28
C VAL A 65 -18.86 -2.09 -4.78
N ARG A 66 -19.99 -1.68 -4.21
CA ARG A 66 -20.62 -0.39 -4.56
C ARG A 66 -19.70 0.79 -4.24
N SER A 67 -18.98 0.74 -3.13
CA SER A 67 -18.01 1.77 -2.76
C SER A 67 -16.86 1.89 -3.77
N LEU A 68 -16.33 0.77 -4.26
CA LEU A 68 -15.30 0.77 -5.30
C LEU A 68 -15.83 1.33 -6.62
N LYS A 69 -17.02 0.88 -7.06
CA LYS A 69 -17.67 1.38 -8.29
C LYS A 69 -17.98 2.86 -8.24
N ALA A 70 -18.33 3.40 -7.07
CA ALA A 70 -18.58 4.83 -6.89
C ALA A 70 -17.33 5.70 -7.06
N ASN A 71 -16.14 5.07 -7.09
CA ASN A 71 -14.84 5.68 -7.35
C ASN A 71 -14.25 5.20 -8.68
N ASP A 72 -15.06 4.80 -9.65
CA ASP A 72 -14.68 4.38 -11.00
C ASP A 72 -13.67 3.22 -11.05
N VAL A 73 -13.62 2.37 -10.01
CA VAL A 73 -12.78 1.16 -9.97
C VAL A 73 -13.53 -0.03 -10.55
N HIS A 74 -12.94 -0.74 -11.50
CA HIS A 74 -13.48 -1.97 -12.04
C HIS A 74 -13.43 -3.10 -11.01
N THR A 75 -14.56 -3.80 -10.90
CA THR A 75 -14.79 -4.83 -9.88
C THR A 75 -15.17 -6.19 -10.47
N SER A 76 -15.03 -6.34 -11.79
CA SER A 76 -15.41 -7.58 -12.50
C SER A 76 -14.73 -8.85 -11.97
N PRO A 77 -13.44 -8.83 -11.56
CA PRO A 77 -12.78 -10.03 -11.08
C PRO A 77 -12.99 -10.31 -9.58
N ILE A 78 -13.83 -9.55 -8.88
CA ILE A 78 -14.11 -9.81 -7.46
C ILE A 78 -14.87 -11.13 -7.32
N ILE A 79 -14.33 -12.01 -6.47
CA ILE A 79 -14.95 -13.29 -6.14
C ILE A 79 -15.85 -13.11 -4.91
N PHE A 80 -17.06 -13.67 -4.97
CA PHE A 80 -17.93 -13.78 -3.80
C PHE A 80 -17.83 -15.18 -3.20
N GLY A 81 -17.50 -15.25 -1.90
CA GLY A 81 -17.34 -16.49 -1.15
C GLY A 81 -16.90 -16.23 0.28
N GLY A 82 -16.85 -17.29 1.10
CA GLY A 82 -16.54 -17.18 2.50
C GLY A 82 -17.66 -16.53 3.33
N GLU A 83 -17.46 -16.44 4.65
CA GLU A 83 -18.52 -16.06 5.58
C GLU A 83 -18.49 -14.60 6.00
N ARG A 84 -17.29 -13.99 6.11
CA ARG A 84 -17.15 -12.66 6.70
C ARG A 84 -16.14 -11.78 5.97
N MET A 85 -16.39 -10.49 6.02
CA MET A 85 -15.43 -9.45 5.66
C MET A 85 -14.55 -9.11 6.87
N GLY A 86 -13.27 -8.84 6.65
CA GLY A 86 -12.41 -8.29 7.69
C GLY A 86 -12.86 -6.88 8.08
N VAL A 87 -12.76 -6.57 9.37
CA VAL A 87 -13.19 -5.29 9.95
C VAL A 87 -12.04 -4.67 10.73
N TYR A 88 -11.97 -3.35 10.75
CA TYR A 88 -11.18 -2.65 11.75
C TYR A 88 -11.91 -1.43 12.31
N PHE A 89 -11.66 -1.18 13.58
CA PHE A 89 -12.16 -0.01 14.30
C PHE A 89 -11.05 1.02 14.38
N LEU A 90 -11.36 2.26 13.99
CA LEU A 90 -10.42 3.37 14.09
C LEU A 90 -10.96 4.45 15.02
N GLU A 91 -10.29 4.63 16.14
CA GLU A 91 -10.45 5.82 17.00
C GLU A 91 -9.46 6.89 16.52
N GLU A 92 -9.96 7.98 16.02
CA GLU A 92 -9.13 9.08 15.51
C GLU A 92 -8.47 9.84 16.67
N GLY A 93 -7.16 10.12 16.49
CA GLY A 93 -6.40 10.92 17.44
C GLY A 93 -6.54 12.40 17.18
N ILE A 94 -6.42 13.20 18.22
CA ILE A 94 -6.41 14.67 18.12
C ILE A 94 -5.47 15.28 19.14
N GLY A 95 -4.64 16.22 18.72
CA GLY A 95 -3.69 16.93 19.58
C GLY A 95 -2.68 15.97 20.24
N VAL A 96 -2.80 15.78 21.55
CA VAL A 96 -1.94 14.88 22.33
C VAL A 96 -2.46 13.43 22.39
N ARG A 97 -3.72 13.21 21.98
CA ARG A 97 -4.33 11.88 21.99
C ARG A 97 -3.98 11.13 20.70
N SER A 98 -3.29 10.01 20.81
CA SER A 98 -2.95 9.15 19.68
C SER A 98 -4.18 8.43 19.12
N SER A 99 -4.17 8.17 17.81
CA SER A 99 -5.14 7.28 17.17
C SER A 99 -4.98 5.85 17.68
N LYS A 100 -6.08 5.09 17.69
CA LYS A 100 -6.11 3.68 18.09
C LYS A 100 -6.79 2.86 16.99
N VAL A 101 -6.16 1.76 16.61
CA VAL A 101 -6.74 0.80 15.65
C VAL A 101 -6.94 -0.54 16.35
N ILE A 102 -8.11 -1.15 16.16
CA ILE A 102 -8.41 -2.51 16.60
C ILE A 102 -8.82 -3.30 15.38
N TYR A 103 -8.07 -4.37 15.05
CA TYR A 103 -8.39 -5.25 13.94
C TYR A 103 -9.23 -6.44 14.38
N ASP A 104 -10.28 -6.71 13.62
CA ASP A 104 -11.06 -7.94 13.62
C ASP A 104 -11.11 -8.50 12.19
N ARG A 105 -9.97 -9.02 11.69
CA ARG A 105 -9.80 -9.45 10.31
C ARG A 105 -9.40 -10.92 10.14
N LYS A 106 -9.20 -11.66 11.22
CA LYS A 106 -8.91 -13.09 11.14
C LYS A 106 -10.08 -13.82 10.49
N HIS A 107 -9.76 -14.88 9.75
CA HIS A 107 -10.77 -15.73 9.08
C HIS A 107 -11.71 -14.93 8.15
N SER A 108 -11.19 -13.89 7.50
CA SER A 108 -11.94 -13.21 6.45
C SER A 108 -12.05 -14.07 5.19
N ALA A 109 -13.07 -13.81 4.39
CA ALA A 109 -13.27 -14.47 3.10
C ALA A 109 -12.02 -14.40 2.22
N PHE A 110 -11.31 -13.26 2.24
CA PHE A 110 -10.06 -13.10 1.51
C PHE A 110 -8.92 -13.96 2.08
N ALA A 111 -8.75 -13.98 3.41
CA ALA A 111 -7.63 -14.70 4.03
C ALA A 111 -7.75 -16.22 3.92
N GLU A 112 -8.97 -16.76 3.85
CA GLU A 112 -9.23 -18.22 3.84
C GLU A 112 -9.57 -18.80 2.47
N TYR A 113 -9.63 -17.97 1.42
CA TYR A 113 -9.94 -18.43 0.08
C TYR A 113 -8.85 -19.37 -0.46
N ASP A 114 -9.25 -20.40 -1.18
CA ASP A 114 -8.33 -21.32 -1.86
C ASP A 114 -7.87 -20.76 -3.20
N TYR A 115 -6.75 -20.05 -3.19
CA TYR A 115 -6.19 -19.40 -4.38
C TYR A 115 -5.55 -20.38 -5.38
N THR A 116 -5.41 -21.66 -5.06
CA THR A 116 -4.95 -22.67 -6.02
C THR A 116 -5.98 -22.90 -7.15
N THR A 117 -7.21 -22.47 -6.95
CA THR A 117 -8.30 -22.56 -7.93
C THR A 117 -8.36 -21.41 -8.91
N VAL A 118 -7.54 -20.36 -8.72
CA VAL A 118 -7.55 -19.14 -9.55
C VAL A 118 -6.54 -19.25 -10.69
N ASP A 119 -6.99 -19.07 -11.92
CA ASP A 119 -6.09 -18.88 -13.07
C ASP A 119 -5.59 -17.43 -13.12
N PHE A 120 -4.46 -17.17 -12.45
CA PHE A 120 -3.86 -15.83 -12.41
C PHE A 120 -3.39 -15.33 -13.77
N LYS A 121 -3.05 -16.22 -14.71
CA LYS A 121 -2.68 -15.79 -16.05
C LYS A 121 -3.87 -15.22 -16.80
N ALA A 122 -5.02 -15.91 -16.75
CA ALA A 122 -6.26 -15.39 -17.32
C ALA A 122 -6.76 -14.14 -16.61
N LEU A 123 -6.62 -14.08 -15.27
CA LEU A 123 -7.00 -12.91 -14.47
C LEU A 123 -6.20 -11.65 -14.85
N LEU A 124 -4.90 -11.80 -15.10
CA LEU A 124 -3.98 -10.69 -15.34
C LEU A 124 -3.79 -10.35 -16.83
N GLU A 125 -4.38 -11.11 -17.73
CA GLU A 125 -4.28 -10.86 -19.17
C GLU A 125 -4.87 -9.49 -19.56
N GLY A 126 -4.09 -8.71 -20.29
CA GLY A 126 -4.49 -7.38 -20.77
C GLY A 126 -4.26 -6.23 -19.78
N TYR A 127 -3.64 -6.49 -18.62
CA TYR A 127 -3.15 -5.45 -17.72
C TYR A 127 -1.66 -5.17 -17.95
N ASP A 128 -1.27 -3.91 -17.72
CA ASP A 128 0.11 -3.44 -17.90
C ASP A 128 0.89 -3.40 -16.59
N TRP A 129 0.18 -3.24 -15.46
CA TRP A 129 0.78 -3.00 -14.14
C TRP A 129 0.03 -3.73 -13.03
N LEU A 130 0.77 -4.50 -12.23
CA LEU A 130 0.28 -5.16 -11.00
C LEU A 130 0.86 -4.46 -9.78
N HIS A 131 0.01 -4.13 -8.80
CA HIS A 131 0.44 -3.63 -7.49
C HIS A 131 0.06 -4.58 -6.37
N LEU A 132 1.02 -4.84 -5.49
CA LEU A 132 0.90 -5.74 -4.35
C LEU A 132 1.47 -5.09 -3.09
N SER A 133 1.13 -5.62 -1.92
CA SER A 133 1.76 -5.22 -0.66
C SER A 133 2.13 -6.38 0.25
N GLY A 134 3.05 -6.13 1.18
CA GLY A 134 3.46 -7.08 2.22
C GLY A 134 2.39 -7.34 3.30
N ILE A 135 1.23 -6.68 3.23
CA ILE A 135 0.09 -7.02 4.11
C ILE A 135 -0.53 -8.34 3.68
N THR A 136 -0.74 -8.53 2.39
CA THR A 136 -1.43 -9.70 1.84
C THR A 136 -0.80 -11.03 2.25
N PRO A 137 0.52 -11.28 2.05
CA PRO A 137 1.12 -12.56 2.44
C PRO A 137 1.17 -12.79 3.96
N ALA A 138 1.00 -11.74 4.77
CA ALA A 138 0.95 -11.83 6.23
C ALA A 138 -0.39 -12.36 6.77
N LEU A 139 -1.43 -12.48 5.93
CA LEU A 139 -2.77 -12.87 6.38
C LEU A 139 -2.93 -14.37 6.54
N SER A 140 -2.34 -15.17 5.65
CA SER A 140 -2.40 -16.63 5.66
C SER A 140 -1.42 -17.25 4.66
N SER A 141 -1.19 -18.56 4.79
CA SER A 141 -0.45 -19.33 3.79
C SER A 141 -1.13 -19.34 2.41
N SER A 142 -2.46 -19.31 2.36
CA SER A 142 -3.20 -19.19 1.11
C SER A 142 -2.93 -17.86 0.42
N CYS A 143 -2.81 -16.77 1.19
CA CYS A 143 -2.41 -15.47 0.65
C CYS A 143 -0.95 -15.42 0.18
N GLN A 144 -0.05 -16.23 0.74
CA GLN A 144 1.31 -16.39 0.20
C GLN A 144 1.28 -17.06 -1.17
N ILE A 145 0.49 -18.13 -1.33
CA ILE A 145 0.26 -18.80 -2.62
C ILE A 145 -0.30 -17.81 -3.65
N LEU A 146 -1.28 -17.00 -3.25
CA LEU A 146 -1.84 -15.92 -4.07
C LEU A 146 -0.75 -14.99 -4.63
N ILE A 147 0.11 -14.46 -3.75
CA ILE A 147 1.16 -13.49 -4.14
C ILE A 147 2.18 -14.14 -5.08
N GLU A 148 2.63 -15.36 -4.77
CA GLU A 148 3.58 -16.10 -5.61
C GLU A 148 3.01 -16.37 -7.00
N ALA A 149 1.76 -16.86 -7.08
CA ALA A 149 1.10 -17.14 -8.34
C ALA A 149 0.83 -15.87 -9.17
N ALA A 150 0.41 -14.78 -8.53
CA ALA A 150 0.19 -13.50 -9.20
C ALA A 150 1.50 -12.90 -9.76
N ILE A 151 2.58 -12.91 -8.98
CA ILE A 151 3.90 -12.45 -9.42
C ILE A 151 4.39 -13.28 -10.62
N TYR A 152 4.30 -14.61 -10.53
CA TYR A 152 4.72 -15.50 -11.61
C TYR A 152 3.95 -15.24 -12.91
N ALA A 153 2.63 -15.15 -12.82
CA ALA A 153 1.77 -14.86 -13.97
C ALA A 153 2.07 -13.47 -14.58
N ALA A 154 2.21 -12.45 -13.74
CA ALA A 154 2.53 -11.09 -14.18
C ALA A 154 3.88 -11.02 -14.91
N ARG A 155 4.90 -11.75 -14.44
CA ARG A 155 6.21 -11.83 -15.12
C ARG A 155 6.10 -12.54 -16.47
N GLN A 156 5.29 -13.60 -16.58
CA GLN A 156 5.04 -14.27 -17.87
C GLN A 156 4.35 -13.34 -18.90
N LEU A 157 3.49 -12.44 -18.41
CA LEU A 157 2.76 -11.47 -19.23
C LEU A 157 3.57 -10.18 -19.52
N GLY A 158 4.78 -10.06 -18.96
CA GLY A 158 5.64 -8.88 -19.13
C GLY A 158 5.14 -7.62 -18.42
N MET A 159 4.29 -7.77 -17.42
CA MET A 159 3.75 -6.65 -16.64
C MET A 159 4.81 -5.98 -15.79
N THR A 160 4.65 -4.70 -15.50
CA THR A 160 5.38 -4.01 -14.44
C THR A 160 4.79 -4.39 -13.08
N ILE A 161 5.65 -4.75 -12.12
CA ILE A 161 5.23 -5.12 -10.76
C ILE A 161 5.73 -4.09 -9.77
N SER A 162 4.81 -3.46 -9.03
CA SER A 162 5.13 -2.64 -7.86
C SER A 162 4.74 -3.36 -6.57
N PHE A 163 5.58 -3.22 -5.54
CA PHE A 163 5.40 -3.86 -4.25
C PHE A 163 5.65 -2.86 -3.12
N ASP A 164 4.67 -2.65 -2.24
CA ASP A 164 4.83 -1.89 -1.01
C ASP A 164 5.16 -2.86 0.13
N CYS A 165 6.33 -2.73 0.75
CA CYS A 165 6.73 -3.57 1.89
C CYS A 165 5.71 -3.56 3.03
N ASN A 166 5.13 -2.42 3.32
CA ASN A 166 3.96 -2.19 4.17
C ASN A 166 3.90 -3.07 5.44
N TYR A 167 5.04 -3.27 6.09
CA TYR A 167 5.20 -4.15 7.24
C TYR A 167 4.23 -3.82 8.38
N ARG A 168 3.63 -4.85 8.94
CA ARG A 168 2.70 -4.76 10.07
C ARG A 168 3.09 -5.74 11.17
N SER A 169 3.74 -5.27 12.22
CA SER A 169 4.18 -6.09 13.38
C SER A 169 3.03 -6.80 14.10
N MET A 170 1.78 -6.35 13.91
CA MET A 170 0.58 -7.00 14.44
C MET A 170 0.17 -8.27 13.68
N LEU A 171 0.69 -8.50 12.47
CA LEU A 171 0.33 -9.64 11.63
C LEU A 171 1.38 -10.75 11.68
N TRP A 172 2.66 -10.40 11.66
CA TRP A 172 3.77 -11.36 11.65
C TRP A 172 5.04 -10.77 12.26
N SER A 173 6.00 -11.62 12.59
CA SER A 173 7.30 -11.20 13.09
C SER A 173 8.12 -10.50 12.00
N PHE A 174 9.10 -9.69 12.41
CA PHE A 174 9.97 -9.00 11.45
C PHE A 174 10.81 -9.98 10.62
N ASP A 175 11.32 -11.04 11.26
CA ASP A 175 12.15 -12.04 10.58
C ASP A 175 11.34 -12.87 9.57
N GLU A 176 10.12 -13.31 9.94
CA GLU A 176 9.22 -13.99 9.03
C GLU A 176 8.84 -13.11 7.83
N ALA A 177 8.50 -11.85 8.08
CA ALA A 177 8.21 -10.88 7.03
C ALA A 177 9.40 -10.68 6.10
N ARG A 178 10.61 -10.55 6.64
CA ARG A 178 11.86 -10.40 5.90
C ARG A 178 12.14 -11.59 5.00
N ASP A 179 12.00 -12.80 5.52
CA ASP A 179 12.24 -14.03 4.77
C ASP A 179 11.25 -14.20 3.62
N ILE A 180 9.96 -13.93 3.87
CA ILE A 180 8.91 -14.11 2.86
C ILE A 180 8.97 -13.01 1.80
N ILE A 181 9.01 -11.74 2.20
CA ILE A 181 9.04 -10.62 1.26
C ILE A 181 10.29 -10.70 0.37
N SER A 182 11.46 -11.03 0.92
CA SER A 182 12.70 -11.11 0.14
C SER A 182 12.65 -12.11 -1.00
N ARG A 183 11.79 -13.14 -0.94
CA ARG A 183 11.58 -14.09 -2.04
C ARG A 183 10.89 -13.47 -3.24
N TYR A 184 10.06 -12.45 -3.03
CA TYR A 184 9.31 -11.77 -4.09
C TYR A 184 10.14 -10.71 -4.81
N LEU A 185 11.10 -10.08 -4.11
CA LEU A 185 11.83 -8.91 -4.58
C LEU A 185 12.58 -9.08 -5.90
N PRO A 186 13.17 -10.25 -6.26
CA PRO A 186 13.80 -10.46 -7.56
C PRO A 186 12.85 -10.29 -8.76
N TYR A 187 11.56 -10.30 -8.51
CA TYR A 187 10.51 -10.17 -9.53
C TYR A 187 9.84 -8.80 -9.54
N VAL A 188 10.22 -7.89 -8.64
CA VAL A 188 9.62 -6.57 -8.46
C VAL A 188 10.40 -5.52 -9.26
N ASP A 189 9.70 -4.66 -9.99
CA ASP A 189 10.30 -3.54 -10.73
C ASP A 189 10.36 -2.26 -9.87
N VAL A 190 9.31 -1.99 -9.09
CA VAL A 190 9.17 -0.77 -8.28
C VAL A 190 8.92 -1.15 -6.83
N LEU A 191 9.88 -0.87 -5.96
CA LEU A 191 9.76 -1.15 -4.52
C LEU A 191 9.40 0.12 -3.75
N ILE A 192 8.46 -0.02 -2.81
CA ILE A 192 8.08 1.04 -1.86
C ILE A 192 8.40 0.57 -0.44
N GLY A 193 9.25 1.30 0.25
CA GLY A 193 9.85 0.89 1.52
C GLY A 193 11.22 0.25 1.36
N ILE A 194 11.91 0.09 2.50
CA ILE A 194 13.24 -0.54 2.56
C ILE A 194 13.28 -1.68 3.60
N GLU A 195 12.18 -1.92 4.29
CA GLU A 195 12.04 -2.95 5.31
C GLU A 195 10.64 -3.59 5.25
N PRO A 196 10.53 -4.87 5.60
CA PRO A 196 11.60 -5.82 5.93
C PRO A 196 12.12 -6.52 4.66
N LEU A 197 13.43 -6.58 4.50
CA LEU A 197 14.07 -7.35 3.41
C LEU A 197 15.52 -7.69 3.78
N HIS A 198 16.06 -8.74 3.16
CA HIS A 198 17.45 -9.11 3.32
C HIS A 198 18.39 -8.22 2.49
N LEU A 199 19.33 -7.54 3.16
CA LEU A 199 20.36 -6.74 2.52
C LEU A 199 21.70 -6.93 3.27
N GLN A 200 22.22 -8.15 3.27
CA GLN A 200 23.42 -8.53 4.05
C GLN A 200 24.70 -8.31 3.24
N ASP A 201 25.76 -7.90 3.96
CA ASP A 201 27.12 -7.86 3.46
C ASP A 201 27.75 -9.27 3.41
N GLU A 202 29.04 -9.35 3.04
CA GLU A 202 29.80 -10.61 2.95
C GLU A 202 29.93 -11.33 4.31
N ASN A 203 29.80 -10.62 5.43
CA ASN A 203 29.88 -11.14 6.78
C ASN A 203 28.53 -11.51 7.39
N GLY A 204 27.44 -11.29 6.65
CA GLY A 204 26.07 -11.56 7.09
C GLY A 204 25.43 -10.44 7.92
N HIS A 205 26.06 -9.26 8.03
CA HIS A 205 25.48 -8.11 8.70
C HIS A 205 24.52 -7.38 7.75
N ASP A 206 23.36 -6.98 8.23
CA ASP A 206 22.41 -6.19 7.43
C ASP A 206 22.97 -4.77 7.23
N LEU A 207 23.10 -4.34 5.97
CA LEU A 207 23.63 -3.01 5.63
C LEU A 207 22.76 -1.86 6.14
N LYS A 208 21.52 -2.15 6.57
CA LYS A 208 20.59 -1.19 7.17
C LYS A 208 20.72 -1.10 8.69
N ASP A 209 21.51 -1.98 9.31
CA ASP A 209 21.76 -1.94 10.76
C ASP A 209 22.37 -0.60 11.16
N GLY A 210 21.76 0.05 12.16
CA GLY A 210 22.15 1.37 12.61
C GLY A 210 21.70 2.54 11.73
N MET A 211 20.97 2.29 10.63
CA MET A 211 20.42 3.35 9.80
C MET A 211 19.45 4.24 10.59
N SER A 212 19.61 5.55 10.42
CA SER A 212 18.70 6.51 11.02
C SER A 212 17.24 6.31 10.55
N MET A 213 16.29 6.50 11.46
CA MET A 213 14.86 6.61 11.08
C MET A 213 14.60 7.83 10.18
N GLN A 214 15.49 8.82 10.23
CA GLN A 214 15.48 10.05 9.44
C GLN A 214 16.85 10.23 8.77
N PRO A 215 17.16 9.39 7.76
CA PRO A 215 18.48 9.39 7.12
C PRO A 215 18.74 10.71 6.40
N ASP A 216 19.99 11.06 6.27
CA ASP A 216 20.43 12.04 5.29
C ASP A 216 20.45 11.46 3.88
N TYR A 217 20.85 12.27 2.91
CA TYR A 217 20.88 11.85 1.50
C TYR A 217 21.90 10.75 1.26
N GLU A 218 23.10 10.88 1.83
CA GLU A 218 24.22 9.95 1.59
C GLU A 218 23.92 8.55 2.18
N GLU A 219 23.36 8.51 3.38
CA GLU A 219 22.95 7.27 4.02
C GLU A 219 21.84 6.57 3.22
N GLN A 220 20.85 7.33 2.76
CA GLN A 220 19.76 6.78 1.95
C GLN A 220 20.23 6.32 0.57
N ASP A 221 21.09 7.08 -0.10
CA ASP A 221 21.63 6.72 -1.42
C ASP A 221 22.45 5.41 -1.34
N ARG A 222 23.34 5.28 -0.36
CA ARG A 222 24.11 4.07 -0.15
C ARG A 222 23.24 2.81 -0.02
N ILE A 223 22.14 2.89 0.73
CA ILE A 223 21.22 1.76 0.89
C ILE A 223 20.47 1.47 -0.39
N PHE A 224 20.00 2.50 -1.10
CA PHE A 224 19.30 2.31 -2.37
C PHE A 224 20.19 1.69 -3.44
N GLN A 225 21.46 2.10 -3.55
CA GLN A 225 22.43 1.47 -4.48
C GLN A 225 22.60 -0.02 -4.16
N ALA A 226 22.84 -0.36 -2.88
CA ALA A 226 22.99 -1.74 -2.46
C ALA A 226 21.74 -2.60 -2.74
N MET A 227 20.55 -2.03 -2.54
CA MET A 227 19.28 -2.70 -2.87
C MET A 227 19.13 -2.92 -4.38
N ALA A 228 19.45 -1.90 -5.18
CA ALA A 228 19.36 -1.99 -6.64
C ALA A 228 20.35 -3.01 -7.22
N ASP A 229 21.56 -3.05 -6.70
CA ASP A 229 22.59 -4.02 -7.10
C ASP A 229 22.16 -5.46 -6.79
N ARG A 230 21.50 -5.67 -5.63
CA ARG A 230 21.07 -7.00 -5.20
C ARG A 230 19.83 -7.51 -5.92
N TYR A 231 18.81 -6.65 -6.11
CA TYR A 231 17.47 -7.05 -6.56
C TYR A 231 17.10 -6.51 -7.95
N HIS A 232 17.91 -5.63 -8.52
CA HIS A 232 17.74 -5.06 -9.87
C HIS A 232 16.46 -4.23 -10.06
N PHE A 233 16.02 -3.51 -9.01
CA PHE A 233 14.87 -2.63 -9.12
C PHE A 233 15.07 -1.51 -10.15
N LYS A 234 14.01 -1.19 -10.88
CA LYS A 234 13.94 0.01 -11.74
C LYS A 234 13.76 1.28 -10.92
N ALA A 235 12.97 1.18 -9.85
CA ALA A 235 12.76 2.27 -8.90
C ALA A 235 12.61 1.75 -7.47
N ILE A 236 13.12 2.52 -6.50
CA ILE A 236 12.92 2.30 -5.08
C ILE A 236 12.48 3.63 -4.48
N ALA A 237 11.38 3.64 -3.72
CA ALA A 237 10.93 4.85 -3.05
C ALA A 237 10.71 4.62 -1.55
N ARG A 238 11.05 5.61 -0.74
CA ARG A 238 10.82 5.63 0.70
C ARG A 238 10.40 7.01 1.14
N HIS A 239 9.32 7.12 1.90
CA HIS A 239 8.99 8.36 2.59
C HIS A 239 9.50 8.34 4.04
N VAL A 240 9.89 9.50 4.54
CA VAL A 240 10.38 9.73 5.90
C VAL A 240 9.46 10.71 6.59
N ARG A 241 8.91 10.29 7.73
CA ARG A 241 7.95 11.06 8.50
C ARG A 241 8.60 11.66 9.75
N TYR A 242 8.30 12.92 9.98
CA TYR A 242 8.65 13.66 11.19
C TYR A 242 7.36 13.97 11.95
N THR A 243 7.14 13.30 13.08
CA THR A 243 5.92 13.48 13.87
C THR A 243 6.11 14.61 14.88
N HIS A 244 5.29 15.67 14.78
CA HIS A 244 5.30 16.79 15.71
C HIS A 244 4.20 16.61 16.77
N SER A 245 3.03 16.13 16.36
CA SER A 245 1.88 15.79 17.23
C SER A 245 0.99 14.76 16.55
N SER A 246 -0.13 14.38 17.17
CA SER A 246 -1.16 13.58 16.50
C SER A 246 -1.86 14.29 15.37
N SER A 247 -1.82 15.63 15.36
CA SER A 247 -2.48 16.47 14.35
C SER A 247 -1.50 17.17 13.39
N GLU A 248 -0.18 17.00 13.54
CA GLU A 248 0.80 17.69 12.71
C GLU A 248 2.02 16.81 12.43
N ASN A 249 2.37 16.68 11.14
CA ASN A 249 3.57 15.99 10.68
C ASN A 249 4.34 16.82 9.66
N SER A 250 5.61 16.42 9.43
CA SER A 250 6.31 16.73 8.20
C SER A 250 6.65 15.46 7.45
N LEU A 251 6.73 15.51 6.13
CA LEU A 251 7.03 14.40 5.25
C LEU A 251 8.00 14.82 4.16
N LYS A 252 9.02 14.01 3.92
CA LYS A 252 9.85 14.01 2.72
C LYS A 252 10.00 12.60 2.19
N ALA A 253 10.51 12.44 0.99
CA ALA A 253 10.80 11.14 0.42
C ALA A 253 12.07 11.14 -0.40
N TYR A 254 12.56 9.92 -0.62
CA TYR A 254 13.66 9.61 -1.53
C TYR A 254 13.16 8.65 -2.61
N LEU A 255 13.70 8.81 -3.81
CA LEU A 255 13.46 7.98 -4.97
C LEU A 255 14.79 7.61 -5.61
N TYR A 256 15.11 6.32 -5.68
CA TYR A 256 16.12 5.81 -6.60
C TYR A 256 15.47 5.50 -7.93
N TYR A 257 16.06 6.02 -9.00
CA TYR A 257 15.56 5.79 -10.36
C TYR A 257 16.68 5.94 -11.38
N ASN A 258 16.86 4.94 -12.23
CA ASN A 258 17.90 4.91 -13.28
C ASN A 258 19.31 5.21 -12.72
N GLY A 259 19.71 4.56 -11.64
CA GLY A 259 21.06 4.67 -11.07
C GLY A 259 21.32 5.92 -10.23
N GLN A 260 20.32 6.73 -9.94
CA GLN A 260 20.47 7.98 -9.18
C GLN A 260 19.36 8.13 -8.13
N THR A 261 19.74 8.65 -6.97
CA THR A 261 18.79 9.01 -5.90
C THR A 261 18.34 10.48 -6.02
N TYR A 262 17.08 10.70 -5.79
CA TYR A 262 16.41 12.02 -5.78
C TYR A 262 15.71 12.20 -4.44
N GLU A 263 15.78 13.41 -3.91
CA GLU A 263 15.10 13.82 -2.67
C GLU A 263 13.98 14.82 -2.99
N SER A 264 12.83 14.66 -2.32
CA SER A 264 11.72 15.61 -2.42
C SER A 264 11.93 16.83 -1.54
N LYS A 265 11.07 17.83 -1.73
CA LYS A 265 10.87 18.88 -0.73
C LYS A 265 10.32 18.28 0.58
N LEU A 266 10.61 18.94 1.71
CA LEU A 266 9.97 18.67 2.99
C LEU A 266 8.66 19.46 3.08
N PHE A 267 7.55 18.76 3.33
CA PHE A 267 6.23 19.37 3.51
C PHE A 267 5.80 19.23 4.97
N ARG A 268 5.37 20.34 5.58
CA ARG A 268 4.74 20.38 6.91
C ARG A 268 3.24 20.56 6.74
N PHE A 269 2.41 19.77 7.43
CA PHE A 269 0.97 19.74 7.21
C PHE A 269 0.20 19.31 8.46
N GLN A 270 -1.08 19.71 8.49
CA GLN A 270 -2.04 19.28 9.48
C GLN A 270 -2.72 17.98 9.05
N ILE A 271 -3.09 17.14 10.01
CA ILE A 271 -3.69 15.83 9.80
C ILE A 271 -5.14 15.88 10.26
N LEU A 272 -6.06 15.62 9.34
CA LEU A 272 -7.44 15.31 9.61
C LEU A 272 -7.62 13.79 9.78
N ASP A 273 -7.17 13.00 8.80
CA ASP A 273 -7.16 11.53 8.85
C ASP A 273 -5.81 10.99 8.34
N ARG A 274 -5.19 10.15 9.16
CA ARG A 274 -3.85 9.60 8.91
C ARG A 274 -3.86 8.34 8.03
N VAL A 275 -4.99 7.61 8.00
CA VAL A 275 -5.09 6.31 7.32
C VAL A 275 -5.00 6.50 5.81
N GLY A 276 -4.23 5.66 5.13
CA GLY A 276 -4.06 5.71 3.68
C GLY A 276 -3.02 6.73 3.17
N GLY A 277 -2.30 7.44 4.07
CA GLY A 277 -1.23 8.36 3.65
C GLY A 277 -0.07 7.66 2.91
N GLY A 278 0.28 6.43 3.33
CA GLY A 278 1.24 5.57 2.62
C GLY A 278 0.70 5.14 1.25
N ASP A 279 -0.54 4.69 1.21
CA ASP A 279 -1.19 4.24 -0.04
C ASP A 279 -1.31 5.40 -1.06
N ALA A 280 -1.57 6.61 -0.57
CA ALA A 280 -1.57 7.82 -1.40
C ALA A 280 -0.18 8.19 -1.92
N PHE A 281 0.88 7.95 -1.15
CA PHE A 281 2.26 8.07 -1.62
C PHE A 281 2.53 7.06 -2.73
N SER A 282 2.15 5.78 -2.52
CA SER A 282 2.31 4.70 -3.50
C SER A 282 1.55 4.99 -4.79
N SER A 283 0.31 5.47 -4.71
CA SER A 283 -0.48 5.84 -5.90
C SER A 283 0.13 7.02 -6.66
N GLY A 284 0.58 8.06 -5.97
CA GLY A 284 1.25 9.22 -6.59
C GLY A 284 2.55 8.83 -7.28
N LEU A 285 3.36 7.95 -6.65
CA LEU A 285 4.57 7.40 -7.24
C LEU A 285 4.27 6.64 -8.53
N ILE A 286 3.34 5.68 -8.47
CA ILE A 286 2.94 4.83 -9.60
C ILE A 286 2.40 5.68 -10.74
N TYR A 287 1.50 6.63 -10.44
CA TYR A 287 0.94 7.55 -11.43
C TYR A 287 2.01 8.32 -12.19
N ALA A 288 2.95 8.93 -11.45
CA ALA A 288 4.01 9.75 -12.04
C ALA A 288 4.99 8.90 -12.87
N LEU A 289 5.30 7.66 -12.43
CA LEU A 289 6.12 6.71 -13.21
C LEU A 289 5.39 6.26 -14.49
N MET A 290 4.10 5.93 -14.42
CA MET A 290 3.28 5.58 -15.59
C MET A 290 3.24 6.68 -16.64
N ASN A 291 3.27 7.93 -16.21
CA ASN A 291 3.22 9.11 -17.08
C ASN A 291 4.60 9.68 -17.44
N ASN A 292 5.69 8.94 -17.14
CA ASN A 292 7.07 9.31 -17.46
C ASN A 292 7.46 10.71 -16.96
N TYR A 293 7.04 11.09 -15.76
CA TYR A 293 7.46 12.35 -15.15
C TYR A 293 8.98 12.36 -14.93
N LYS A 294 9.59 13.54 -14.90
CA LYS A 294 11.00 13.66 -14.51
C LYS A 294 11.19 13.14 -13.08
N PRO A 295 12.32 12.49 -12.74
CA PRO A 295 12.48 11.83 -11.44
C PRO A 295 12.22 12.71 -10.23
N ARG A 296 12.63 14.00 -10.27
CA ARG A 296 12.31 14.97 -9.20
C ARG A 296 10.81 15.25 -9.08
N ASP A 297 10.10 15.27 -10.20
CA ASP A 297 8.66 15.49 -10.21
C ASP A 297 7.93 14.23 -9.72
N VAL A 298 8.45 13.03 -10.02
CA VAL A 298 7.94 11.75 -9.49
C VAL A 298 7.94 11.78 -7.96
N VAL A 299 9.09 12.03 -7.32
CA VAL A 299 9.19 11.99 -5.86
C VAL A 299 8.39 13.13 -5.19
N ASN A 300 8.35 14.32 -5.79
CA ASN A 300 7.55 15.42 -5.27
C ASN A 300 6.05 15.17 -5.40
N PHE A 301 5.59 14.60 -6.52
CA PHE A 301 4.18 14.25 -6.73
C PHE A 301 3.73 13.17 -5.74
N ALA A 302 4.54 12.14 -5.52
CA ALA A 302 4.27 11.10 -4.54
C ALA A 302 4.09 11.66 -3.12
N VAL A 303 5.01 12.54 -2.67
CA VAL A 303 4.88 13.20 -1.35
C VAL A 303 3.66 14.11 -1.30
N ALA A 304 3.42 14.91 -2.35
CA ALA A 304 2.26 15.80 -2.40
C ALA A 304 0.94 15.03 -2.30
N SER A 305 0.81 13.90 -3.00
CA SER A 305 -0.36 13.01 -2.92
C SER A 305 -0.59 12.51 -1.50
N SER A 306 0.47 12.08 -0.80
CA SER A 306 0.40 11.68 0.60
C SER A 306 -0.04 12.82 1.52
N VAL A 307 0.56 14.01 1.36
CA VAL A 307 0.24 15.20 2.16
C VAL A 307 -1.22 15.60 1.98
N MET A 308 -1.69 15.66 0.74
CA MET A 308 -3.07 16.02 0.42
C MET A 308 -4.08 15.01 1.00
N LYS A 309 -3.76 13.71 0.97
CA LYS A 309 -4.60 12.68 1.58
C LYS A 309 -4.88 12.96 3.07
N HIS A 310 -3.90 13.45 3.81
CA HIS A 310 -4.08 13.72 5.24
C HIS A 310 -5.14 14.80 5.55
N SER A 311 -5.59 15.56 4.57
CA SER A 311 -6.69 16.53 4.67
C SER A 311 -8.07 15.93 4.32
N ILE A 312 -8.15 14.64 4.01
CA ILE A 312 -9.36 13.94 3.54
C ILE A 312 -9.79 12.89 4.57
N PRO A 313 -11.05 12.88 5.05
CA PRO A 313 -11.51 11.99 6.13
C PRO A 313 -11.87 10.56 5.68
N VAL A 314 -11.14 9.99 4.72
CA VAL A 314 -11.27 8.59 4.25
C VAL A 314 -9.90 8.00 3.96
N SER A 315 -9.83 6.70 3.69
CA SER A 315 -8.55 5.99 3.53
C SER A 315 -7.84 6.22 2.19
N TYR A 316 -8.47 6.84 1.21
CA TYR A 316 -7.94 7.10 -0.13
C TYR A 316 -8.03 8.58 -0.52
N THR A 317 -7.38 8.99 -1.59
CA THR A 317 -7.42 10.38 -2.05
C THR A 317 -8.59 10.62 -2.99
N HIS A 318 -9.14 11.85 -2.95
CA HIS A 318 -10.08 12.37 -3.93
C HIS A 318 -9.39 13.42 -4.84
N LEU A 319 -8.08 13.30 -5.02
CA LEU A 319 -7.32 14.21 -5.87
C LEU A 319 -7.71 13.96 -7.31
N THR A 320 -8.13 15.02 -7.98
CA THR A 320 -8.26 15.08 -9.44
C THR A 320 -7.21 16.03 -9.99
N LEU A 321 -6.73 15.76 -11.19
CA LEU A 321 -5.86 16.73 -11.86
C LEU A 321 -6.70 17.94 -12.28
N PRO A 322 -6.13 19.16 -12.28
CA PRO A 322 -6.80 20.34 -12.86
C PRO A 322 -7.14 20.03 -14.32
N THR A 323 -8.41 20.24 -14.67
CA THR A 323 -8.91 20.16 -16.06
C THR A 323 -8.38 21.30 -16.89
#